data_fbb852be201b3b8af55dc1bffb7a3aeb
#
_entry.id   fbb852be201b3b8af55dc1bffb7a3aeb
#
_cell.length_a   1.000
_cell.length_b   1.000
_cell.length_c   1.000
_cell.angle_alpha   90.00
_cell.angle_beta   90.00
_cell.angle_gamma   90.00
#
_symmetry.space_group_name_H-M   'P 1'
#
loop_
_entity.id
_entity.type
_entity.pdbx_description
1 polymer ?
#
loop_
_entity_poly.entity_id
_entity_poly.type
_entity_poly.pdbx_seq_one_letter_code
_entity_poly.pdbx_strand_id
1 'polypeptide(L)'
;MSQRNRTLQETTTIHTPAEVLRAAIDFFARQTGIYAAFPEQESTTHVTLRGQGGEEVVIAAIPGAGETRVTGSTYLFDQQVARFFATLAPVPLAVATEAGE
;
A
#
# COMPACT_ATOMS: atom_id res chain seq x y z
N MET A 1 -0.77 -17.20 24.70
CA MET A 1 -0.10 -16.73 23.69
C MET A 1 -0.63 -15.45 23.23
N SER A 2 0.18 -14.64 23.00
CA SER A 2 -0.29 -13.43 22.56
C SER A 2 -0.64 -13.50 21.16
N GLN A 3 -1.70 -12.92 20.84
CA GLN A 3 -2.08 -12.77 19.50
C GLN A 3 -1.49 -11.58 18.97
N ARG A 4 -0.88 -11.72 17.86
CA ARG A 4 -0.41 -10.58 17.14
C ARG A 4 -1.37 -10.35 16.02
N ASN A 5 -2.13 -9.33 16.16
CA ASN A 5 -3.13 -9.04 15.16
C ASN A 5 -2.49 -8.36 13.98
N ARG A 6 -2.74 -8.92 12.81
CA ARG A 6 -2.30 -8.31 11.59
C ARG A 6 -3.35 -7.30 11.17
N THR A 7 -2.95 -6.08 10.93
CA THR A 7 -3.89 -5.07 10.47
C THR A 7 -4.01 -5.12 8.95
N LEU A 8 -5.18 -4.79 8.47
CA LEU A 8 -5.44 -4.69 7.05
C LEU A 8 -6.04 -3.34 6.77
N GLN A 9 -5.43 -2.60 5.88
CA GLN A 9 -5.92 -1.30 5.45
C GLN A 9 -6.20 -1.36 3.96
N GLU A 10 -7.12 -0.54 3.51
CA GLU A 10 -7.53 -0.57 2.12
C GLU A 10 -7.79 0.84 1.63
N THR A 11 -7.44 1.12 0.38
CA THR A 11 -7.75 2.39 -0.25
C THR A 11 -7.89 2.18 -1.75
N THR A 12 -8.25 3.24 -2.47
CA THR A 12 -8.30 3.22 -3.92
C THR A 12 -7.49 4.37 -4.45
N THR A 13 -6.99 4.23 -5.67
CA THR A 13 -6.17 5.25 -6.30
C THR A 13 -6.36 5.21 -7.81
N ILE A 14 -6.02 6.31 -8.48
CA ILE A 14 -6.03 6.35 -9.93
C ILE A 14 -4.76 5.78 -10.54
N HIS A 15 -3.74 5.51 -9.74
CA HIS A 15 -2.51 4.92 -10.27
C HIS A 15 -2.76 3.49 -10.70
N THR A 16 -2.02 3.02 -11.69
CA THR A 16 -2.13 1.62 -12.11
C THR A 16 -1.54 0.71 -11.04
N PRO A 17 -1.90 -0.57 -11.04
CA PRO A 17 -1.29 -1.51 -10.10
C PRO A 17 0.23 -1.50 -10.15
N ALA A 18 0.82 -1.45 -11.34
CA ALA A 18 2.28 -1.42 -11.46
C ALA A 18 2.86 -0.17 -10.81
N GLU A 19 2.20 0.98 -10.98
CA GLU A 19 2.65 2.21 -10.35
C GLU A 19 2.57 2.14 -8.84
N VAL A 20 1.49 1.52 -8.32
CA VAL A 20 1.32 1.39 -6.89
C VAL A 20 2.43 0.52 -6.29
N LEU A 21 2.71 -0.61 -6.93
CA LEU A 21 3.71 -1.53 -6.39
C LEU A 21 5.10 -0.93 -6.44
N ARG A 22 5.42 -0.21 -7.51
CA ARG A 22 6.71 0.46 -7.58
C ARG A 22 6.80 1.57 -6.53
N ALA A 23 5.73 2.32 -6.34
CA ALA A 23 5.71 3.37 -5.34
C ALA A 23 5.88 2.79 -3.94
N ALA A 24 5.30 1.62 -3.68
CA ALA A 24 5.44 0.96 -2.39
C ALA A 24 6.89 0.57 -2.13
N ILE A 25 7.54 -0.02 -3.13
CA ILE A 25 8.94 -0.41 -2.99
C ILE A 25 9.80 0.81 -2.66
N ASP A 26 9.60 1.90 -3.40
CA ASP A 26 10.38 3.11 -3.17
C ASP A 26 10.08 3.72 -1.81
N PHE A 27 8.81 3.77 -1.44
CA PHE A 27 8.42 4.40 -0.18
C PHE A 27 9.07 3.69 1.01
N PHE A 28 8.95 2.36 1.05
CA PHE A 28 9.46 1.62 2.20
C PHE A 28 10.97 1.54 2.22
N ALA A 29 11.62 1.57 1.07
CA ALA A 29 13.08 1.57 1.04
C ALA A 29 13.66 2.87 1.57
N ARG A 30 12.87 3.96 1.52
CA ARG A 30 13.35 5.27 1.94
C ARG A 30 13.05 5.62 3.39
N GLN A 31 12.38 4.72 4.10
CA GLN A 31 12.12 4.98 5.51
C GLN A 31 13.43 4.91 6.28
N THR A 32 13.51 5.70 7.36
CA THR A 32 14.73 5.73 8.12
C THR A 32 14.75 4.66 9.17
N GLY A 33 15.95 4.18 9.45
CA GLY A 33 16.18 3.30 10.58
C GLY A 33 15.36 2.04 10.54
N ILE A 34 14.70 1.77 11.64
CA ILE A 34 13.99 0.51 11.79
C ILE A 34 12.73 0.39 10.94
N TYR A 35 12.33 1.48 10.29
CA TYR A 35 11.11 1.43 9.49
C TYR A 35 11.36 1.12 8.02
N ALA A 36 12.60 0.97 7.62
CA ALA A 36 12.90 0.61 6.23
C ALA A 36 12.53 -0.85 5.99
N ALA A 37 11.99 -1.12 4.82
CA ALA A 37 11.64 -2.47 4.42
C ALA A 37 11.94 -2.64 2.93
N PHE A 38 12.33 -3.83 2.55
CA PHE A 38 12.80 -4.09 1.20
C PHE A 38 12.10 -5.31 0.61
N PRO A 39 11.95 -5.36 -0.72
CA PRO A 39 11.19 -6.43 -1.34
C PRO A 39 11.78 -7.80 -1.09
N GLU A 40 10.93 -8.72 -0.69
CA GLU A 40 11.30 -10.12 -0.52
C GLU A 40 10.65 -10.95 -1.61
N GLN A 41 9.43 -10.63 -1.99
CA GLN A 41 8.70 -11.29 -3.06
C GLN A 41 7.93 -10.26 -3.85
N GLU A 42 7.82 -10.44 -5.15
CA GLU A 42 7.09 -9.54 -6.02
C GLU A 42 6.29 -10.32 -7.03
N SER A 43 5.13 -9.79 -7.39
CA SER A 43 4.35 -10.30 -8.50
C SER A 43 3.72 -9.12 -9.21
N THR A 44 2.84 -9.37 -10.16
CA THR A 44 2.16 -8.28 -10.86
C THR A 44 1.05 -7.66 -10.03
N THR A 45 0.66 -8.30 -8.93
CA THR A 45 -0.43 -7.81 -8.09
C THR A 45 -0.04 -7.55 -6.65
N HIS A 46 1.17 -7.95 -6.23
CA HIS A 46 1.56 -7.69 -4.85
C HIS A 46 3.07 -7.64 -4.68
N VAL A 47 3.48 -7.04 -3.58
CA VAL A 47 4.87 -7.08 -3.15
C VAL A 47 4.89 -7.34 -1.65
N THR A 48 5.78 -8.20 -1.22
CA THR A 48 6.04 -8.45 0.20
C THR A 48 7.36 -7.78 0.55
N LEU A 49 7.33 -6.93 1.57
CA LEU A 49 8.49 -6.17 2.01
C LEU A 49 8.85 -6.63 3.41
N ARG A 50 10.13 -6.75 3.67
CA ARG A 50 10.64 -7.25 4.96
C ARG A 50 11.50 -6.18 5.62
N GLY A 51 11.19 -5.86 6.87
CA GLY A 51 11.97 -4.92 7.66
C GLY A 51 13.11 -5.59 8.40
N GLN A 52 13.94 -4.77 9.04
CA GLN A 52 15.13 -5.26 9.72
C GLN A 52 14.83 -6.20 10.87
N GLY A 53 13.73 -5.98 11.55
CA GLY A 53 13.34 -6.81 12.69
C GLY A 53 12.45 -7.97 12.32
N GLY A 54 12.30 -8.24 11.02
CA GLY A 54 11.42 -9.30 10.57
C GLY A 54 10.01 -8.84 10.29
N GLU A 55 9.73 -7.55 10.42
CA GLU A 55 8.40 -7.03 10.12
C GLU A 55 8.07 -7.29 8.66
N GLU A 56 6.81 -7.56 8.41
CA GLU A 56 6.37 -7.86 7.06
C GLU A 56 5.28 -6.88 6.65
N VAL A 57 5.37 -6.39 5.44
CA VAL A 57 4.32 -5.57 4.83
C VAL A 57 3.96 -6.19 3.50
N VAL A 58 2.69 -6.45 3.27
CA VAL A 58 2.21 -6.95 1.99
C VAL A 58 1.32 -5.89 1.37
N ILE A 59 1.73 -5.37 0.24
CA ILE A 59 0.93 -4.40 -0.52
C ILE A 59 0.41 -5.12 -1.75
N ALA A 60 -0.90 -5.11 -1.92
CA ALA A 60 -1.54 -5.68 -3.11
C ALA A 60 -2.26 -4.59 -3.86
N ALA A 61 -2.27 -4.69 -5.17
CA ALA A 61 -2.89 -3.69 -6.03
C ALA A 61 -3.65 -4.41 -7.13
N ILE A 62 -4.96 -4.24 -7.13
CA ILE A 62 -5.86 -4.97 -8.02
C ILE A 62 -6.60 -3.97 -8.89
N PRO A 63 -6.57 -4.14 -10.21
CA PRO A 63 -7.26 -3.21 -11.08
C PRO A 63 -8.77 -3.36 -10.96
N GLY A 64 -9.46 -2.23 -11.05
CA GLY A 64 -10.90 -2.19 -11.10
C GLY A 64 -11.33 -1.26 -12.22
N ALA A 65 -12.60 -0.92 -12.23
CA ALA A 65 -13.12 -0.04 -13.27
C ALA A 65 -12.73 1.40 -12.96
N GLY A 66 -11.72 1.88 -13.64
CA GLY A 66 -11.28 3.26 -13.48
C GLY A 66 -10.48 3.53 -12.24
N GLU A 67 -10.09 2.51 -11.54
CA GLU A 67 -9.33 2.69 -10.30
C GLU A 67 -8.55 1.44 -9.97
N THR A 68 -7.65 1.55 -9.01
CA THR A 68 -6.92 0.42 -8.48
C THR A 68 -7.27 0.30 -7.00
N ARG A 69 -7.62 -0.89 -6.55
CA ARG A 69 -7.83 -1.14 -5.14
C ARG A 69 -6.50 -1.58 -4.54
N VAL A 70 -6.13 -0.94 -3.45
CA VAL A 70 -4.86 -1.21 -2.79
C VAL A 70 -5.12 -1.70 -1.38
N THR A 71 -4.50 -2.80 -1.01
CA THR A 71 -4.57 -3.27 0.37
C THR A 71 -3.17 -3.33 0.94
N GLY A 72 -3.07 -3.08 2.23
CA GLY A 72 -1.81 -3.19 2.96
C GLY A 72 -2.03 -3.99 4.22
N SER A 73 -1.27 -5.04 4.37
CA SER A 73 -1.39 -5.94 5.51
C SER A 73 -0.04 -5.98 6.22
N THR A 74 -0.05 -5.79 7.52
CA THR A 74 1.19 -5.74 8.28
C THR A 74 0.94 -6.01 9.76
N TYR A 75 1.98 -6.39 10.49
CA TYR A 75 1.89 -6.54 11.94
C TYR A 75 2.29 -5.27 12.67
N LEU A 76 3.35 -4.62 12.27
CA LEU A 76 3.92 -3.57 13.09
C LEU A 76 4.08 -2.24 12.39
N PHE A 77 3.93 -2.22 11.09
CA PHE A 77 4.16 -1.01 10.31
C PHE A 77 2.84 -0.34 9.90
N ASP A 78 1.85 -0.37 10.78
CA ASP A 78 0.52 0.17 10.49
C ASP A 78 0.58 1.62 10.07
N GLN A 79 1.34 2.42 10.80
CA GLN A 79 1.41 3.84 10.48
C GLN A 79 2.16 4.09 9.19
N GLN A 80 3.15 3.28 8.91
CA GLN A 80 3.90 3.41 7.67
C GLN A 80 3.02 3.05 6.48
N VAL A 81 2.16 2.04 6.62
CA VAL A 81 1.21 1.70 5.57
C VAL A 81 0.22 2.85 5.37
N ALA A 82 -0.28 3.44 6.45
CA ALA A 82 -1.20 4.56 6.33
C ALA A 82 -0.52 5.75 5.66
N ARG A 83 0.74 6.00 5.95
CA ARG A 83 1.46 7.09 5.31
C ARG A 83 1.70 6.82 3.83
N PHE A 84 1.99 5.56 3.49
CA PHE A 84 2.14 5.20 2.10
C PHE A 84 0.83 5.45 1.35
N PHE A 85 -0.30 5.04 1.93
CA PHE A 85 -1.59 5.26 1.30
C PHE A 85 -1.86 6.74 1.08
N ALA A 86 -1.44 7.58 2.00
CA ALA A 86 -1.64 9.03 1.88
C ALA A 86 -0.85 9.63 0.72
N THR A 87 0.16 8.93 0.21
CA THR A 87 0.92 9.42 -0.94
C THR A 87 0.25 9.08 -2.27
N LEU A 88 -0.74 8.20 -2.27
CA LEU A 88 -1.36 7.78 -3.52
C LEU A 88 -2.44 8.78 -3.94
N ALA A 89 -2.50 9.08 -5.22
CA ALA A 89 -3.48 10.03 -5.72
C ALA A 89 -4.87 9.42 -5.61
N PRO A 90 -5.81 10.15 -5.01
CA PRO A 90 -7.15 9.60 -4.82
C PRO A 90 -7.94 9.56 -6.13
N VAL A 91 -8.93 8.69 -6.16
CA VAL A 91 -9.89 8.68 -7.25
C VAL A 91 -10.73 9.95 -7.12
N PRO A 92 -10.91 10.72 -8.19
CA PRO A 92 -11.69 11.94 -8.09
C PRO A 92 -13.13 11.65 -7.70
N LEU A 93 -13.58 12.37 -6.65
CA LEU A 93 -14.95 12.21 -6.25
C LEU A 93 -15.87 12.89 -7.13
N ALA A 94 -15.43 13.83 -7.72
CA ALA A 94 -16.30 14.57 -8.48
C ALA A 94 -16.77 14.02 -9.58
N VAL A 95 -16.57 13.22 -9.66
CA VAL A 95 -17.13 12.87 -10.55
C VAL A 95 -18.33 13.10 -10.36
N ALA A 96 -18.31 13.24 -9.67
CA ALA A 96 -19.32 13.43 -9.35
C ALA A 96 -19.90 14.46 -9.66
N THR A 97 -19.60 14.52 -9.72
CA THR A 97 -19.97 15.16 -9.95
C THR A 97 -20.26 15.74 -10.45
N GLU A 98 -20.37 15.85 -10.62
CA GLU A 98 -20.65 16.21 -11.17
C GLU A 98 -21.07 16.29 -11.56
N ALA A 99 -21.28 16.02 -11.42
CA ALA A 99 -21.70 15.98 -11.85
C ALA A 99 -22.25 16.34 -12.18
N GLY A 100 -22.38 16.46 -12.20
CA GLY A 100 -22.93 16.76 -12.58
C GLY A 100 -23.43 17.33 -12.65
N GLU A 101 -23.49 17.51 -12.54
CA GLU A 101 -23.96 17.91 -12.78
C GLU A 101 -24.16 18.31 -12.95
#